data_b144aeb5ecc49de4b35268a3b0e6c5a0
#
_entry.id   b144aeb5ecc49de4b35268a3b0e6c5a0
#
_cell.length_a   1.000
_cell.length_b   1.000
_cell.length_c   1.000
_cell.angle_alpha   90.00
_cell.angle_beta   90.00
_cell.angle_gamma   90.00
#
_symmetry.space_group_name_H-M   'P 1'
#
loop_
_entity.id
_entity.type
_entity.pdbx_description
1 polymer ?
#
loop_
_entity_poly.entity_id
_entity_poly.type
_entity_poly.pdbx_seq_one_letter_code
_entity_poly.pdbx_strand_id
1 'polypeptide(L)'
;MSLKLKFSEYVELKDYKASQLVEKQILYNNGAKYGQIVFLAGGAGSGKGFAVQHFMQGADFKIRDVDELKIAFQKLDALGKFTTQDLLDKYGDKISEKDKALIQRELTDKNLKMGQLDLKTPTHVYILHVLIRATDVKNKTLDLMLAGAEKGQLPNLIFDSTFKEVSDMTDVLPKLFAAGYEPKNIHVSWVLTNYQIAINNNRDRTRVVPEDILLATHAGAAQTVYNLVTTSMPPSVQGGIYVILNNPENTIFIVDPKTNKAYKDKKGNPVIKDFKYLVLKEPGKPAKKELDVKKQLLTWIKDNVPPGAVDTSELDKL
;
A
#
# COMPACT_ATOMS: atom_id res chain seq x y z
N MET A 1 -11.10 9.43 17.36
CA MET A 1 -12.55 9.63 17.63
C MET A 1 -13.34 9.08 16.47
N SER A 2 -14.06 7.98 16.65
CA SER A 2 -14.93 7.39 15.60
C SER A 2 -16.22 8.22 15.52
N LEU A 3 -16.39 8.97 14.45
CA LEU A 3 -17.63 9.69 14.13
C LEU A 3 -18.70 8.65 13.71
N LYS A 4 -19.55 8.22 14.63
CA LYS A 4 -20.74 7.43 14.33
C LYS A 4 -21.89 8.40 13.99
N LEU A 5 -22.27 8.50 12.72
CA LEU A 5 -23.47 9.24 12.30
C LEU A 5 -24.73 8.37 12.43
N LYS A 6 -25.88 8.99 12.78
CA LYS A 6 -27.18 8.30 12.92
C LYS A 6 -27.87 8.17 11.54
N PHE A 7 -28.76 7.18 11.39
CA PHE A 7 -29.48 6.89 10.14
C PHE A 7 -30.29 8.10 9.58
N SER A 8 -30.78 8.99 10.44
CA SER A 8 -31.48 10.24 10.06
C SER A 8 -30.57 11.23 9.30
N GLU A 9 -29.26 11.16 9.51
CA GLU A 9 -28.26 12.02 8.84
C GLU A 9 -27.97 11.53 7.40
N TYR A 10 -28.42 10.33 7.06
CA TYR A 10 -28.28 9.69 5.75
C TYR A 10 -29.35 10.12 4.75
N VAL A 11 -30.51 10.55 5.24
CA VAL A 11 -31.69 10.93 4.43
C VAL A 11 -31.47 12.29 3.77
N GLU A 12 -30.76 13.21 4.42
CA GLU A 12 -30.47 14.55 3.91
C GLU A 12 -29.51 14.56 2.70
N LEU A 13 -28.71 13.49 2.49
CA LEU A 13 -27.87 13.32 1.29
C LEU A 13 -28.67 13.18 -0.02
N LYS A 14 -29.94 12.78 0.05
CA LYS A 14 -30.83 12.67 -1.13
C LYS A 14 -31.16 14.03 -1.73
N ASP A 15 -31.12 15.09 -0.96
CA ASP A 15 -31.41 16.44 -1.40
C ASP A 15 -30.21 17.19 -1.97
N TYR A 16 -28.98 16.67 -1.73
CA TYR A 16 -27.79 17.13 -2.42
C TYR A 16 -27.79 16.56 -3.84
N LYS A 17 -27.91 17.41 -4.84
CA LYS A 17 -27.81 16.99 -6.25
C LYS A 17 -26.48 16.26 -6.43
N ALA A 18 -26.50 15.07 -6.99
CA ALA A 18 -25.31 14.22 -7.24
C ALA A 18 -24.19 14.98 -7.99
N SER A 19 -24.53 16.05 -8.73
CA SER A 19 -23.59 16.98 -9.40
C SER A 19 -22.79 17.88 -8.45
N GLN A 20 -23.11 17.91 -7.15
CA GLN A 20 -22.39 18.71 -6.14
C GLN A 20 -21.43 17.87 -5.28
N LEU A 21 -21.50 16.54 -5.37
CA LEU A 21 -20.63 15.59 -4.69
C LEU A 21 -19.52 15.14 -5.67
N VAL A 22 -18.64 16.06 -6.05
CA VAL A 22 -17.48 15.69 -6.87
C VAL A 22 -16.37 15.25 -5.92
N GLU A 23 -16.21 13.96 -5.76
CA GLU A 23 -15.02 13.38 -5.12
C GLU A 23 -13.82 13.54 -6.05
N LYS A 24 -12.77 14.18 -5.55
CA LYS A 24 -11.49 14.22 -6.26
C LYS A 24 -10.80 12.87 -6.12
N GLN A 25 -10.48 12.24 -7.23
CA GLN A 25 -9.78 10.96 -7.26
C GLN A 25 -8.66 10.96 -8.29
N ILE A 26 -7.60 10.21 -8.01
CA ILE A 26 -6.55 9.93 -8.99
C ILE A 26 -7.04 8.81 -9.91
N LEU A 27 -7.10 9.11 -11.20
CA LEU A 27 -7.53 8.16 -12.23
C LEU A 27 -6.32 7.53 -12.91
N TYR A 28 -6.32 6.20 -13.02
CA TYR A 28 -5.26 5.41 -13.65
C TYR A 28 -5.72 4.81 -14.98
N ASN A 29 -6.60 5.46 -15.68
CA ASN A 29 -7.24 4.83 -16.84
C ASN A 29 -6.56 5.13 -18.18
N ASN A 30 -5.67 6.12 -18.28
CA ASN A 30 -4.90 6.40 -19.52
C ASN A 30 -5.65 6.16 -20.84
N GLY A 31 -7.00 6.26 -20.80
CA GLY A 31 -7.89 5.88 -21.90
C GLY A 31 -8.29 4.39 -21.92
N ALA A 32 -7.67 3.52 -21.11
CA ALA A 32 -8.04 2.10 -20.99
C ALA A 32 -8.65 1.83 -19.62
N LYS A 33 -9.86 1.25 -19.62
CA LYS A 33 -10.57 0.91 -18.37
C LYS A 33 -9.92 -0.25 -17.61
N TYR A 34 -9.24 -1.16 -18.30
CA TYR A 34 -8.66 -2.39 -17.75
C TYR A 34 -7.16 -2.46 -18.02
N GLY A 35 -6.48 -3.36 -17.33
CA GLY A 35 -5.05 -3.60 -17.49
C GLY A 35 -4.17 -2.55 -16.80
N GLN A 36 -4.68 -1.83 -15.81
CA GLN A 36 -3.91 -0.86 -15.04
C GLN A 36 -3.21 -1.54 -13.86
N ILE A 37 -1.97 -1.17 -13.62
CA ILE A 37 -1.16 -1.64 -12.50
C ILE A 37 -0.73 -0.45 -11.67
N VAL A 38 -0.97 -0.49 -10.38
CA VAL A 38 -0.50 0.52 -9.43
C VAL A 38 0.38 -0.13 -8.38
N PHE A 39 1.63 0.28 -8.30
CA PHE A 39 2.51 -0.04 -7.18
C PHE A 39 2.34 1.04 -6.13
N LEU A 40 1.86 0.65 -4.94
CA LEU A 40 1.80 1.55 -3.80
C LEU A 40 3.17 1.61 -3.13
N ALA A 41 3.59 2.83 -2.83
CA ALA A 41 4.71 3.13 -1.97
C ALA A 41 4.21 3.76 -0.67
N GLY A 42 4.90 3.52 0.42
CA GLY A 42 4.59 4.14 1.72
C GLY A 42 4.84 3.19 2.88
N GLY A 43 5.42 3.72 3.94
CA GLY A 43 5.78 2.95 5.13
C GLY A 43 4.57 2.39 5.89
N ALA A 44 4.84 1.60 6.92
CA ALA A 44 3.82 1.14 7.84
C ALA A 44 3.12 2.34 8.51
N GLY A 45 1.80 2.29 8.68
CA GLY A 45 1.03 3.40 9.27
C GLY A 45 0.77 4.59 8.34
N SER A 46 1.26 4.60 7.08
CA SER A 46 1.04 5.72 6.15
C SER A 46 -0.39 5.86 5.63
N GLY A 47 -1.28 4.90 5.92
CA GLY A 47 -2.67 4.96 5.49
C GLY A 47 -2.89 4.56 4.03
N LYS A 48 -2.06 3.68 3.45
CA LYS A 48 -2.25 3.16 2.09
C LYS A 48 -3.67 2.64 1.83
N GLY A 49 -4.21 1.82 2.74
CA GLY A 49 -5.58 1.32 2.61
C GLY A 49 -6.62 2.44 2.54
N PHE A 50 -6.47 3.49 3.35
CA PHE A 50 -7.32 4.69 3.28
C PHE A 50 -7.18 5.40 1.92
N ALA A 51 -5.94 5.57 1.44
CA ALA A 51 -5.69 6.21 0.16
C ALA A 51 -6.30 5.43 -1.02
N VAL A 52 -6.18 4.10 -1.01
CA VAL A 52 -6.81 3.24 -2.03
C VAL A 52 -8.32 3.41 -2.03
N GLN A 53 -8.93 3.45 -0.85
CA GLN A 53 -10.37 3.53 -0.71
C GLN A 53 -10.95 4.89 -1.09
N HIS A 54 -10.22 5.98 -0.84
CA HIS A 54 -10.76 7.33 -0.92
C HIS A 54 -10.10 8.23 -1.98
N PHE A 55 -8.79 8.08 -2.22
CA PHE A 55 -8.06 8.95 -3.15
C PHE A 55 -7.86 8.33 -4.53
N MET A 56 -8.10 7.03 -4.66
CA MET A 56 -7.86 6.26 -5.86
C MET A 56 -9.14 5.53 -6.29
N GLN A 57 -9.24 5.11 -7.55
CA GLN A 57 -10.35 4.25 -8.02
C GLN A 57 -10.19 2.80 -7.54
N GLY A 58 -10.01 2.60 -6.24
CA GLY A 58 -9.71 1.29 -5.68
C GLY A 58 -10.79 0.22 -5.91
N ALA A 59 -12.04 0.63 -6.11
CA ALA A 59 -13.15 -0.29 -6.36
C ALA A 59 -13.00 -1.11 -7.66
N ASP A 60 -12.26 -0.57 -8.64
CA ASP A 60 -12.03 -1.23 -9.94
C ASP A 60 -10.75 -2.08 -9.95
N PHE A 61 -10.07 -2.21 -8.81
CA PHE A 61 -8.80 -2.89 -8.69
C PHE A 61 -8.87 -4.11 -7.76
N LYS A 62 -8.16 -5.18 -8.13
CA LYS A 62 -7.84 -6.26 -7.20
C LYS A 62 -6.58 -5.87 -6.43
N ILE A 63 -6.65 -5.90 -5.11
CA ILE A 63 -5.52 -5.54 -4.23
C ILE A 63 -4.72 -6.81 -3.92
N ARG A 64 -3.41 -6.75 -4.18
CA ARG A 64 -2.45 -7.75 -3.74
C ARG A 64 -1.73 -7.24 -2.50
N ASP A 65 -2.27 -7.61 -1.34
CA ASP A 65 -1.66 -7.36 -0.04
C ASP A 65 -0.99 -8.63 0.48
N VAL A 66 0.33 -8.58 0.61
CA VAL A 66 1.13 -9.71 1.10
C VAL A 66 0.95 -9.93 2.61
N ASP A 67 0.55 -8.89 3.33
CA ASP A 67 0.31 -8.99 4.77
C ASP A 67 -0.96 -9.76 5.10
N GLU A 68 -1.97 -9.71 4.24
CA GLU A 68 -3.19 -10.53 4.35
C GLU A 68 -2.88 -12.04 4.30
N LEU A 69 -1.79 -12.43 3.65
CA LEU A 69 -1.38 -13.84 3.62
C LEU A 69 -1.03 -14.37 5.01
N LYS A 70 -0.46 -13.54 5.90
CA LYS A 70 -0.15 -13.93 7.29
C LYS A 70 -1.43 -14.29 8.04
N ILE A 71 -2.44 -13.45 7.90
CA ILE A 71 -3.76 -13.66 8.52
C ILE A 71 -4.44 -14.91 7.93
N ALA A 72 -4.32 -15.11 6.62
CA ALA A 72 -4.88 -16.29 5.96
C ALA A 72 -4.22 -17.58 6.47
N PHE A 73 -2.91 -17.63 6.62
CA PHE A 73 -2.19 -18.77 7.19
C PHE A 73 -2.62 -19.06 8.62
N GLN A 74 -2.73 -18.04 9.47
CA GLN A 74 -3.22 -18.19 10.83
C GLN A 74 -4.64 -18.78 10.87
N LYS A 75 -5.54 -18.31 10.02
CA LYS A 75 -6.91 -18.83 9.92
C LYS A 75 -6.95 -20.29 9.45
N LEU A 76 -6.11 -20.66 8.48
CA LEU A 76 -6.04 -22.04 7.98
C LEU A 76 -5.53 -23.01 9.05
N ASP A 77 -4.53 -22.60 9.82
CA ASP A 77 -4.02 -23.39 10.95
C ASP A 77 -5.07 -23.52 12.06
N ALA A 78 -5.76 -22.43 12.41
CA ALA A 78 -6.84 -22.47 13.40
C ALA A 78 -7.98 -23.41 13.00
N LEU A 79 -8.22 -23.59 11.68
CA LEU A 79 -9.18 -24.54 11.13
C LEU A 79 -8.62 -25.96 10.98
N GLY A 80 -7.36 -26.21 11.35
CA GLY A 80 -6.69 -27.50 11.18
C GLY A 80 -6.51 -27.93 9.71
N LYS A 81 -6.61 -26.98 8.76
CA LYS A 81 -6.51 -27.28 7.33
C LYS A 81 -5.08 -27.19 6.78
N PHE A 82 -4.21 -26.49 7.48
CA PHE A 82 -2.84 -26.28 7.07
C PHE A 82 -1.99 -25.91 8.29
N THR A 83 -1.37 -26.90 8.89
CA THR A 83 -0.63 -26.73 10.14
C THR A 83 0.84 -26.35 9.91
N THR A 84 1.51 -25.91 10.96
CA THR A 84 2.97 -25.67 10.93
C THR A 84 3.73 -26.94 10.53
N GLN A 85 3.30 -28.11 11.02
CA GLN A 85 3.93 -29.39 10.68
C GLN A 85 3.79 -29.71 9.19
N ASP A 86 2.60 -29.53 8.61
CA ASP A 86 2.38 -29.73 7.17
C ASP A 86 3.30 -28.82 6.33
N LEU A 87 3.56 -27.60 6.81
CA LEU A 87 4.48 -26.67 6.16
C LEU A 87 5.93 -27.13 6.24
N LEU A 88 6.36 -27.59 7.42
CA LEU A 88 7.72 -28.09 7.62
C LEU A 88 7.98 -29.38 6.83
N ASP A 89 7.03 -30.28 6.81
CA ASP A 89 7.13 -31.55 6.06
C ASP A 89 7.23 -31.30 4.55
N LYS A 90 6.45 -30.35 4.05
CA LYS A 90 6.37 -30.08 2.60
C LYS A 90 7.40 -29.10 2.06
N TYR A 91 7.82 -28.13 2.87
CA TYR A 91 8.67 -27.01 2.44
C TYR A 91 9.89 -26.79 3.34
N GLY A 92 10.16 -27.69 4.28
CA GLY A 92 11.26 -27.54 5.22
C GLY A 92 12.64 -27.48 4.55
N ASP A 93 12.81 -28.08 3.37
CA ASP A 93 14.01 -27.97 2.53
C ASP A 93 14.33 -26.53 2.09
N LYS A 94 13.30 -25.66 2.03
CA LYS A 94 13.43 -24.24 1.66
C LYS A 94 13.60 -23.31 2.87
N ILE A 95 13.63 -23.87 4.07
CA ILE A 95 13.79 -23.12 5.32
C ILE A 95 15.18 -23.36 5.85
N SER A 96 15.91 -22.27 6.19
CA SER A 96 17.26 -22.39 6.73
C SER A 96 17.24 -23.11 8.09
N GLU A 97 18.32 -23.79 8.45
CA GLU A 97 18.43 -24.49 9.74
C GLU A 97 18.26 -23.52 10.93
N LYS A 98 18.75 -22.29 10.79
CA LYS A 98 18.53 -21.24 11.80
C LYS A 98 17.03 -20.92 11.98
N ASP A 99 16.29 -20.80 10.87
CA ASP A 99 14.86 -20.51 10.92
C ASP A 99 14.06 -21.71 11.42
N LYS A 100 14.46 -22.95 11.07
CA LYS A 100 13.85 -24.16 11.64
C LYS A 100 14.03 -24.23 13.15
N ALA A 101 15.23 -23.96 13.65
CA ALA A 101 15.50 -23.92 15.09
C ALA A 101 14.66 -22.84 15.80
N LEU A 102 14.47 -21.68 15.15
CA LEU A 102 13.58 -20.62 15.69
C LEU A 102 12.12 -21.08 15.73
N ILE A 103 11.64 -21.70 14.66
CA ILE A 103 10.26 -22.23 14.58
C ILE A 103 10.06 -23.33 15.65
N GLN A 104 11.01 -24.24 15.79
CA GLN A 104 10.98 -25.26 16.81
C GLN A 104 10.83 -24.65 18.20
N ARG A 105 11.72 -23.73 18.57
CA ARG A 105 11.71 -23.10 19.88
C ARG A 105 10.42 -22.30 20.16
N GLU A 106 9.92 -21.56 19.20
CA GLU A 106 8.80 -20.64 19.40
C GLU A 106 7.42 -21.29 19.24
N LEU A 107 7.31 -22.35 18.43
CA LEU A 107 6.06 -23.05 18.20
C LEU A 107 6.03 -24.41 18.90
N THR A 108 6.93 -25.32 18.55
CA THR A 108 6.86 -26.71 19.02
C THR A 108 7.16 -26.82 20.50
N ASP A 109 8.26 -26.23 20.99
CA ASP A 109 8.66 -26.34 22.40
C ASP A 109 7.67 -25.61 23.34
N LYS A 110 6.98 -24.58 22.83
CA LYS A 110 5.93 -23.86 23.57
C LYS A 110 4.52 -24.42 23.33
N ASN A 111 4.38 -25.46 22.52
CA ASN A 111 3.10 -26.03 22.12
C ASN A 111 2.12 -24.97 21.53
N LEU A 112 2.66 -24.04 20.75
CA LEU A 112 1.88 -23.00 20.08
C LEU A 112 1.59 -23.38 18.64
N LYS A 113 0.37 -23.11 18.20
CA LYS A 113 -0.02 -23.21 16.79
C LYS A 113 0.29 -21.90 16.06
N MET A 114 0.50 -21.94 14.76
CA MET A 114 0.69 -20.77 13.92
C MET A 114 -0.48 -19.77 14.06
N GLY A 115 -1.71 -20.26 14.20
CA GLY A 115 -2.91 -19.46 14.43
C GLY A 115 -2.92 -18.67 15.74
N GLN A 116 -2.05 -19.03 16.70
CA GLN A 116 -1.93 -18.39 18.02
C GLN A 116 -0.79 -17.37 18.08
N LEU A 117 -0.03 -17.20 16.98
CA LEU A 117 1.07 -16.25 16.95
C LEU A 117 0.53 -14.82 17.02
N ASP A 118 1.10 -14.03 17.94
CA ASP A 118 0.74 -12.63 18.11
C ASP A 118 1.44 -11.75 17.06
N LEU A 119 0.65 -11.07 16.24
CA LEU A 119 1.14 -10.17 15.19
C LEU A 119 1.74 -8.85 15.73
N LYS A 120 1.71 -8.65 17.05
CA LYS A 120 2.42 -7.56 17.72
C LYS A 120 3.84 -7.96 18.16
N THR A 121 4.15 -9.25 18.12
CA THR A 121 5.45 -9.79 18.50
C THR A 121 6.34 -9.96 17.27
N PRO A 122 7.47 -9.23 17.16
CA PRO A 122 8.34 -9.26 15.98
C PRO A 122 8.79 -10.68 15.56
N THR A 123 9.16 -11.51 16.53
CA THR A 123 9.57 -12.90 16.27
C THR A 123 8.45 -13.73 15.65
N HIS A 124 7.21 -13.56 16.11
CA HIS A 124 6.06 -14.25 15.55
C HIS A 124 5.75 -13.80 14.11
N VAL A 125 5.83 -12.50 13.84
CA VAL A 125 5.68 -11.96 12.49
C VAL A 125 6.78 -12.49 11.56
N TYR A 126 8.01 -12.59 12.06
CA TYR A 126 9.13 -13.15 11.31
C TYR A 126 8.92 -14.62 10.97
N ILE A 127 8.47 -15.44 11.92
CA ILE A 127 8.15 -16.87 11.69
C ILE A 127 7.10 -17.01 10.58
N LEU A 128 6.00 -16.26 10.64
CA LEU A 128 4.99 -16.26 9.59
C LEU A 128 5.58 -15.82 8.23
N HIS A 129 6.49 -14.85 8.23
CA HIS A 129 7.17 -14.43 7.00
C HIS A 129 8.03 -15.55 6.41
N VAL A 130 8.77 -16.28 7.23
CA VAL A 130 9.59 -17.44 6.80
C VAL A 130 8.71 -18.53 6.20
N LEU A 131 7.63 -18.92 6.90
CA LEU A 131 6.69 -19.95 6.45
C LEU A 131 6.03 -19.56 5.11
N ILE A 132 5.55 -18.33 4.98
CA ILE A 132 4.94 -17.80 3.75
C ILE A 132 5.95 -17.83 2.59
N ARG A 133 7.19 -17.40 2.84
CA ARG A 133 8.25 -17.39 1.83
C ARG A 133 8.54 -18.81 1.33
N ALA A 134 8.64 -19.79 2.23
CA ALA A 134 8.91 -21.18 1.88
C ALA A 134 7.85 -21.77 0.94
N THR A 135 6.57 -21.35 1.09
CA THR A 135 5.45 -21.85 0.25
C THR A 135 5.39 -21.24 -1.13
N ASP A 136 6.12 -20.15 -1.38
CA ASP A 136 6.02 -19.34 -2.61
C ASP A 136 4.60 -18.83 -2.92
N VAL A 137 3.78 -18.67 -1.89
CA VAL A 137 2.37 -18.26 -2.03
C VAL A 137 2.21 -16.88 -2.65
N LYS A 138 3.21 -16.01 -2.50
CA LYS A 138 3.21 -14.69 -3.14
C LYS A 138 3.13 -14.79 -4.67
N ASN A 139 3.92 -15.68 -5.26
CA ASN A 139 3.89 -15.89 -6.72
C ASN A 139 2.63 -16.63 -7.15
N LYS A 140 2.22 -17.65 -6.40
CA LYS A 140 0.98 -18.40 -6.67
C LYS A 140 -0.27 -17.52 -6.63
N THR A 141 -0.36 -16.58 -5.69
CA THR A 141 -1.48 -15.62 -5.64
C THR A 141 -1.44 -14.65 -6.80
N LEU A 142 -0.25 -14.24 -7.26
CA LEU A 142 -0.14 -13.43 -8.47
C LEU A 142 -0.65 -14.22 -9.70
N ASP A 143 -0.25 -15.49 -9.84
CA ASP A 143 -0.73 -16.34 -10.93
C ASP A 143 -2.27 -16.46 -10.93
N LEU A 144 -2.86 -16.64 -9.76
CA LEU A 144 -4.33 -16.66 -9.62
C LEU A 144 -4.98 -15.33 -10.01
N MET A 145 -4.36 -14.20 -9.67
CA MET A 145 -4.86 -12.88 -10.07
C MET A 145 -4.77 -12.68 -11.59
N LEU A 146 -3.74 -13.23 -12.22
CA LEU A 146 -3.48 -13.14 -13.66
C LEU A 146 -4.26 -14.19 -14.47
N ALA A 147 -4.89 -15.18 -13.87
CA ALA A 147 -5.66 -16.22 -14.57
C ALA A 147 -6.76 -15.64 -15.48
N GLY A 148 -7.28 -14.43 -15.20
CA GLY A 148 -8.19 -13.72 -16.08
C GLY A 148 -7.55 -13.20 -17.37
N ALA A 149 -6.23 -12.99 -17.38
CA ALA A 149 -5.49 -12.50 -18.55
C ALA A 149 -5.45 -13.53 -19.68
N GLU A 150 -5.39 -14.82 -19.35
CA GLU A 150 -5.44 -15.93 -20.32
C GLU A 150 -6.72 -15.92 -21.17
N LYS A 151 -7.79 -15.27 -20.66
CA LYS A 151 -9.07 -15.09 -21.36
C LYS A 151 -9.16 -13.73 -22.07
N GLY A 152 -8.06 -13.00 -22.24
CA GLY A 152 -8.02 -11.65 -22.81
C GLY A 152 -8.60 -10.57 -21.88
N GLN A 153 -8.85 -10.87 -20.61
CA GLN A 153 -9.37 -9.94 -19.61
C GLN A 153 -8.27 -9.57 -18.61
N LEU A 154 -7.56 -8.49 -18.86
CA LEU A 154 -6.55 -7.97 -17.94
C LEU A 154 -7.21 -7.27 -16.76
N PRO A 155 -7.14 -7.83 -15.53
CA PRO A 155 -7.65 -7.12 -14.35
C PRO A 155 -6.79 -5.89 -14.04
N ASN A 156 -7.39 -4.89 -13.39
CA ASN A 156 -6.63 -3.83 -12.74
C ASN A 156 -6.08 -4.36 -11.41
N LEU A 157 -4.79 -4.11 -11.13
CA LEU A 157 -4.13 -4.62 -9.93
C LEU A 157 -3.49 -3.48 -9.14
N ILE A 158 -3.64 -3.53 -7.82
CA ILE A 158 -2.84 -2.74 -6.87
C ILE A 158 -1.90 -3.70 -6.14
N PHE A 159 -0.61 -3.40 -6.19
CA PHE A 159 0.40 -4.04 -5.37
C PHE A 159 0.59 -3.19 -4.10
N ASP A 160 0.00 -3.62 -2.99
CA ASP A 160 0.22 -2.96 -1.69
C ASP A 160 1.54 -3.45 -1.10
N SER A 161 2.56 -2.62 -1.24
CA SER A 161 3.88 -2.85 -0.69
C SER A 161 4.39 -1.60 0.04
N THR A 162 5.51 -1.71 0.73
CA THR A 162 6.20 -0.53 1.26
C THR A 162 6.95 0.23 0.17
N PHE A 163 7.29 -0.46 -0.91
CA PHE A 163 8.13 0.05 -2.00
C PHE A 163 9.47 0.60 -1.50
N LYS A 164 10.02 -0.11 -0.51
CA LYS A 164 11.30 0.23 0.10
C LYS A 164 12.45 0.13 -0.90
N GLU A 165 12.31 -0.79 -1.86
CA GLU A 165 13.29 -1.05 -2.91
C GLU A 165 12.58 -1.14 -4.26
N VAL A 166 13.27 -0.75 -5.33
CA VAL A 166 12.73 -0.83 -6.69
C VAL A 166 12.44 -2.27 -7.12
N SER A 167 13.12 -3.25 -6.54
CA SER A 167 12.89 -4.68 -6.75
C SER A 167 11.48 -5.12 -6.38
N ASP A 168 10.81 -4.46 -5.45
CA ASP A 168 9.39 -4.71 -5.14
C ASP A 168 8.51 -4.65 -6.40
N MET A 169 8.93 -3.87 -7.38
CA MET A 169 8.26 -3.72 -8.67
C MET A 169 8.96 -4.54 -9.77
N THR A 170 10.28 -4.38 -9.94
CA THR A 170 11.00 -4.97 -11.08
C THR A 170 10.96 -6.48 -11.12
N ASP A 171 10.86 -7.15 -9.97
CA ASP A 171 10.79 -8.61 -9.87
C ASP A 171 9.47 -9.20 -10.41
N VAL A 172 8.40 -8.41 -10.40
CA VAL A 172 7.08 -8.87 -10.89
C VAL A 172 6.76 -8.40 -12.31
N LEU A 173 7.44 -7.36 -12.81
CA LEU A 173 7.17 -6.81 -14.15
C LEU A 173 7.29 -7.84 -15.28
N PRO A 174 8.31 -8.73 -15.34
CA PRO A 174 8.40 -9.74 -16.41
C PRO A 174 7.14 -10.61 -16.51
N LYS A 175 6.58 -10.98 -15.35
CA LYS A 175 5.37 -11.79 -15.28
C LYS A 175 4.12 -11.02 -15.73
N LEU A 176 4.04 -9.74 -15.38
CA LEU A 176 2.97 -8.86 -15.81
C LEU A 176 3.00 -8.66 -17.33
N PHE A 177 4.18 -8.43 -17.91
CA PHE A 177 4.33 -8.27 -19.35
C PHE A 177 4.04 -9.56 -20.11
N ALA A 178 4.45 -10.71 -19.59
CA ALA A 178 4.10 -12.01 -20.15
C ALA A 178 2.59 -12.26 -20.15
N ALA A 179 1.86 -11.69 -19.18
CA ALA A 179 0.39 -11.73 -19.12
C ALA A 179 -0.29 -10.68 -20.03
N GLY A 180 0.46 -9.81 -20.71
CA GLY A 180 -0.06 -8.83 -21.67
C GLY A 180 -0.25 -7.41 -21.14
N TYR A 181 0.20 -7.09 -19.92
CA TYR A 181 0.20 -5.70 -19.44
C TYR A 181 1.21 -4.85 -20.20
N GLU A 182 0.89 -3.59 -20.39
CA GLU A 182 1.73 -2.66 -21.14
C GLU A 182 2.46 -1.67 -20.20
N PRO A 183 3.71 -1.28 -20.52
CA PRO A 183 4.48 -0.32 -19.72
C PRO A 183 3.76 1.00 -19.42
N LYS A 184 2.92 1.49 -20.37
CA LYS A 184 2.16 2.74 -20.20
C LYS A 184 1.11 2.68 -19.10
N ASN A 185 0.72 1.46 -18.68
CA ASN A 185 -0.27 1.19 -17.66
C ASN A 185 0.37 0.83 -16.29
N ILE A 186 1.69 0.95 -16.16
CA ILE A 186 2.43 0.72 -14.91
C ILE A 186 2.62 2.05 -14.20
N HIS A 187 1.93 2.21 -13.08
CA HIS A 187 1.91 3.44 -12.28
C HIS A 187 2.54 3.22 -10.90
N VAL A 188 3.01 4.31 -10.28
CA VAL A 188 3.47 4.31 -8.89
C VAL A 188 2.69 5.39 -8.12
N SER A 189 2.19 5.05 -6.94
CA SER A 189 1.53 6.00 -6.05
C SER A 189 2.13 5.92 -4.66
N TRP A 190 2.81 6.98 -4.25
CA TRP A 190 3.41 7.09 -2.93
C TRP A 190 2.45 7.78 -1.98
N VAL A 191 2.02 7.04 -0.95
CA VAL A 191 1.23 7.58 0.17
C VAL A 191 2.22 8.06 1.23
N LEU A 192 2.45 9.36 1.21
CA LEU A 192 3.35 10.06 2.11
C LEU A 192 2.55 10.56 3.32
N THR A 193 2.95 10.14 4.50
CA THR A 193 2.40 10.59 5.78
C THR A 193 3.56 10.96 6.68
N ASN A 194 3.41 11.99 7.49
CA ASN A 194 4.41 12.33 8.49
C ASN A 194 4.73 11.10 9.35
N TYR A 195 6.01 10.78 9.48
CA TYR A 195 6.45 9.55 10.14
C TYR A 195 6.03 9.48 11.61
N GLN A 196 5.89 10.61 12.31
CA GLN A 196 5.38 10.63 13.69
C GLN A 196 3.88 10.29 13.74
N ILE A 197 3.10 10.80 12.79
CA ILE A 197 1.69 10.40 12.62
C ILE A 197 1.60 8.90 12.31
N ALA A 198 2.48 8.41 11.44
CA ALA A 198 2.53 6.99 11.09
C ALA A 198 2.88 6.09 12.29
N ILE A 199 3.79 6.53 13.18
CA ILE A 199 4.10 5.83 14.44
C ILE A 199 2.85 5.74 15.31
N ASN A 200 2.11 6.83 15.48
CA ASN A 200 0.88 6.83 16.26
C ASN A 200 -0.18 5.92 15.64
N ASN A 201 -0.42 6.03 14.34
CA ASN A 201 -1.34 5.15 13.62
C ASN A 201 -0.95 3.67 13.77
N ASN A 202 0.35 3.35 13.76
CA ASN A 202 0.83 1.98 13.89
C ASN A 202 0.53 1.37 15.25
N ARG A 203 0.56 2.16 16.34
CA ARG A 203 0.25 1.71 17.70
C ARG A 203 -1.19 1.22 17.85
N ASP A 204 -2.12 1.82 17.13
CA ASP A 204 -3.55 1.49 17.16
C ASP A 204 -3.93 0.29 16.28
N ARG A 205 -2.97 -0.28 15.54
CA ARG A 205 -3.22 -1.42 14.64
C ARG A 205 -3.28 -2.73 15.41
N THR A 206 -4.02 -3.68 14.83
CA THR A 206 -4.03 -5.09 15.28
C THR A 206 -2.68 -5.77 15.09
N ARG A 207 -1.86 -5.27 14.15
CA ARG A 207 -0.49 -5.68 13.90
C ARG A 207 0.42 -4.46 14.02
N VAL A 208 1.29 -4.46 15.02
CA VAL A 208 2.25 -3.39 15.26
C VAL A 208 3.59 -3.75 14.62
N VAL A 209 4.11 -2.85 13.80
CA VAL A 209 5.45 -2.95 13.23
C VAL A 209 6.44 -2.27 14.19
N PRO A 210 7.60 -2.88 14.50
CA PRO A 210 8.65 -2.23 15.27
C PRO A 210 9.01 -0.86 14.68
N GLU A 211 9.30 0.11 15.55
CA GLU A 211 9.46 1.51 15.15
C GLU A 211 10.66 1.71 14.21
N ASP A 212 11.77 1.02 14.46
CA ASP A 212 12.95 1.03 13.60
C ASP A 212 12.65 0.51 12.18
N ILE A 213 11.86 -0.55 12.08
CA ILE A 213 11.39 -1.09 10.78
C ILE A 213 10.42 -0.11 10.12
N LEU A 214 9.52 0.50 10.89
CA LEU A 214 8.60 1.51 10.39
C LEU A 214 9.37 2.68 9.77
N LEU A 215 10.32 3.27 10.52
CA LEU A 215 11.16 4.36 10.04
C LEU A 215 11.96 3.97 8.79
N ALA A 216 12.55 2.78 8.78
CA ALA A 216 13.28 2.25 7.63
C ALA A 216 12.38 2.08 6.39
N THR A 217 11.11 1.71 6.55
CA THR A 217 10.16 1.61 5.42
C THR A 217 9.75 2.97 4.87
N HIS A 218 9.57 3.98 5.72
CA HIS A 218 9.29 5.34 5.29
C HIS A 218 10.49 5.96 4.55
N ALA A 219 11.69 5.81 5.10
CA ALA A 219 12.92 6.27 4.50
C ALA A 219 13.18 5.60 3.13
N GLY A 220 13.05 4.27 3.06
CA GLY A 220 13.25 3.51 1.83
C GLY A 220 12.24 3.86 0.75
N ALA A 221 10.96 4.02 1.08
CA ALA A 221 9.93 4.46 0.12
C ALA A 221 10.26 5.84 -0.46
N ALA A 222 10.66 6.79 0.38
CA ALA A 222 11.05 8.13 -0.05
C ALA A 222 12.25 8.10 -0.99
N GLN A 223 13.31 7.38 -0.61
CA GLN A 223 14.51 7.25 -1.42
C GLN A 223 14.23 6.58 -2.76
N THR A 224 13.44 5.50 -2.76
CA THR A 224 13.10 4.77 -3.98
C THR A 224 12.29 5.63 -4.94
N VAL A 225 11.23 6.31 -4.47
CA VAL A 225 10.41 7.16 -5.33
C VAL A 225 11.19 8.38 -5.80
N TYR A 226 12.00 9.01 -4.93
CA TYR A 226 12.85 10.14 -5.31
C TYR A 226 13.85 9.73 -6.41
N ASN A 227 14.53 8.60 -6.24
CA ASN A 227 15.49 8.09 -7.22
C ASN A 227 14.82 7.74 -8.56
N LEU A 228 13.61 7.17 -8.55
CA LEU A 228 12.86 6.88 -9.79
C LEU A 228 12.67 8.12 -10.66
N VAL A 229 12.42 9.27 -10.06
CA VAL A 229 12.13 10.49 -10.84
C VAL A 229 13.35 11.36 -11.10
N THR A 230 14.43 11.20 -10.32
CA THR A 230 15.63 12.06 -10.44
C THR A 230 16.81 11.37 -11.11
N THR A 231 16.95 10.06 -10.96
CA THR A 231 18.17 9.34 -11.37
C THR A 231 17.92 8.32 -12.48
N SER A 232 17.07 7.33 -12.23
CA SER A 232 16.89 6.22 -13.17
C SER A 232 15.50 5.61 -13.08
N MET A 233 14.66 5.96 -14.03
CA MET A 233 13.35 5.32 -14.17
C MET A 233 13.49 4.11 -15.09
N PRO A 234 13.06 2.91 -14.65
CA PRO A 234 13.01 1.75 -15.55
C PRO A 234 12.16 2.07 -16.77
N PRO A 235 12.60 1.74 -18.01
CA PRO A 235 11.83 1.97 -19.23
C PRO A 235 10.43 1.32 -19.22
N SER A 236 10.27 0.33 -18.35
CA SER A 236 9.02 -0.38 -18.11
C SER A 236 7.98 0.42 -17.32
N VAL A 237 8.33 1.58 -16.74
CA VAL A 237 7.41 2.44 -15.98
C VAL A 237 7.05 3.66 -16.81
N GLN A 238 6.06 3.53 -17.68
CA GLN A 238 5.60 4.62 -18.53
C GLN A 238 4.27 5.24 -18.06
N GLY A 239 3.61 4.66 -17.07
CA GLY A 239 2.43 5.20 -16.41
C GLY A 239 2.74 6.46 -15.59
N GLY A 240 1.78 6.90 -14.79
CA GLY A 240 1.93 8.07 -13.92
C GLY A 240 2.66 7.75 -12.62
N ILE A 241 3.31 8.78 -12.04
CA ILE A 241 3.89 8.72 -10.69
C ILE A 241 3.30 9.84 -9.86
N TYR A 242 2.72 9.48 -8.73
CA TYR A 242 1.96 10.37 -7.86
C TYR A 242 2.48 10.31 -6.43
N VAL A 243 2.49 11.43 -5.73
CA VAL A 243 2.70 11.50 -4.27
C VAL A 243 1.42 12.03 -3.65
N ILE A 244 0.81 11.26 -2.77
CA ILE A 244 -0.39 11.63 -2.03
C ILE A 244 0.04 12.01 -0.61
N LEU A 245 -0.21 13.26 -0.21
CA LEU A 245 0.09 13.73 1.13
C LEU A 245 -1.08 13.40 2.08
N ASN A 246 -0.94 12.31 2.82
CA ASN A 246 -2.00 11.74 3.65
C ASN A 246 -1.87 12.13 5.13
N ASN A 247 -1.66 13.42 5.40
CA ASN A 247 -1.78 13.96 6.75
C ASN A 247 -3.21 14.48 6.98
N PRO A 248 -3.77 14.41 8.20
CA PRO A 248 -5.16 14.81 8.49
C PRO A 248 -5.52 16.22 8.00
N GLU A 249 -4.60 17.17 8.14
CA GLU A 249 -4.78 18.57 7.74
C GLU A 249 -4.79 18.78 6.21
N ASN A 250 -4.39 17.78 5.45
CA ASN A 250 -4.33 17.86 3.98
C ASN A 250 -5.53 17.20 3.28
N THR A 251 -6.48 16.66 4.07
CA THR A 251 -7.70 16.04 3.55
C THR A 251 -8.90 16.88 3.96
N ILE A 252 -9.66 17.34 2.98
CA ILE A 252 -10.87 18.15 3.20
C ILE A 252 -12.08 17.26 2.98
N PHE A 253 -12.94 17.17 3.99
CA PHE A 253 -14.19 16.41 3.91
C PHE A 253 -15.35 17.32 3.49
N ILE A 254 -16.35 16.74 2.84
CA ILE A 254 -17.64 17.41 2.66
C ILE A 254 -18.35 17.32 4.01
N VAL A 255 -18.71 18.48 4.57
CA VAL A 255 -19.36 18.57 5.87
C VAL A 255 -20.75 19.18 5.75
N ASP A 256 -21.64 18.73 6.61
CA ASP A 256 -22.95 19.33 6.80
C ASP A 256 -22.77 20.74 7.43
N PRO A 257 -23.25 21.80 6.78
CA PRO A 257 -23.07 23.17 7.28
C PRO A 257 -23.77 23.44 8.61
N LYS A 258 -24.80 22.66 8.97
CA LYS A 258 -25.54 22.84 10.23
C LYS A 258 -24.87 22.13 11.41
N THR A 259 -24.32 20.94 11.17
CA THR A 259 -23.78 20.07 12.23
C THR A 259 -22.26 20.03 12.24
N ASN A 260 -21.61 20.54 11.21
CA ASN A 260 -20.17 20.48 10.96
C ASN A 260 -19.59 19.03 10.97
N LYS A 261 -20.46 18.04 10.67
CA LYS A 261 -20.06 16.65 10.58
C LYS A 261 -19.81 16.26 9.13
N ALA A 262 -18.81 15.40 8.90
CA ALA A 262 -18.55 14.88 7.57
C ALA A 262 -19.70 14.00 7.05
N TYR A 263 -20.16 14.26 5.82
CA TYR A 263 -21.05 13.35 5.12
C TYR A 263 -20.37 11.99 4.92
N LYS A 264 -21.17 10.94 4.86
CA LYS A 264 -20.69 9.57 4.64
C LYS A 264 -21.32 8.96 3.40
N ASP A 265 -20.51 8.13 2.73
CA ASP A 265 -20.98 7.31 1.61
C ASP A 265 -21.90 6.16 2.09
N LYS A 266 -22.41 5.37 1.13
CA LYS A 266 -23.26 4.20 1.42
C LYS A 266 -22.57 3.13 2.28
N LYS A 267 -21.23 3.14 2.37
CA LYS A 267 -20.42 2.22 3.18
C LYS A 267 -20.10 2.79 4.56
N GLY A 268 -20.52 4.02 4.85
CA GLY A 268 -20.27 4.70 6.11
C GLY A 268 -18.93 5.44 6.18
N ASN A 269 -18.24 5.61 5.06
CA ASN A 269 -16.97 6.32 4.99
C ASN A 269 -17.18 7.82 4.77
N PRO A 270 -16.34 8.69 5.35
CA PRO A 270 -16.45 10.13 5.14
C PRO A 270 -16.17 10.48 3.67
N VAL A 271 -17.01 11.33 3.10
CA VAL A 271 -16.87 11.80 1.70
C VAL A 271 -15.80 12.88 1.62
N ILE A 272 -14.83 12.68 0.75
CA ILE A 272 -13.71 13.59 0.57
C ILE A 272 -13.99 14.60 -0.53
N LYS A 273 -13.88 15.89 -0.19
CA LYS A 273 -13.99 16.99 -1.14
C LYS A 273 -12.69 17.23 -1.90
N ASP A 274 -11.58 17.21 -1.18
CA ASP A 274 -10.25 17.51 -1.73
C ASP A 274 -9.15 16.89 -0.88
N PHE A 275 -8.00 16.63 -1.52
CA PHE A 275 -6.78 16.19 -0.86
C PHE A 275 -5.56 16.68 -1.63
N LYS A 276 -4.40 16.74 -0.97
CA LYS A 276 -3.17 17.19 -1.60
C LYS A 276 -2.43 16.03 -2.24
N TYR A 277 -2.11 16.18 -3.52
CA TYR A 277 -1.22 15.28 -4.22
C TYR A 277 -0.34 16.03 -5.23
N LEU A 278 0.79 15.45 -5.56
CA LEU A 278 1.76 15.95 -6.52
C LEU A 278 1.92 14.94 -7.65
N VAL A 279 1.86 15.41 -8.89
CA VAL A 279 2.12 14.60 -10.08
C VAL A 279 3.58 14.76 -10.46
N LEU A 280 4.39 13.74 -10.21
CA LEU A 280 5.81 13.72 -10.56
C LEU A 280 6.03 13.31 -12.02
N LYS A 281 5.12 12.49 -12.55
CA LYS A 281 5.13 12.04 -13.94
C LYS A 281 3.70 11.82 -14.40
N GLU A 282 3.35 12.33 -15.55
CA GLU A 282 2.12 11.98 -16.23
C GLU A 282 2.32 10.73 -17.09
N PRO A 283 1.27 9.92 -17.30
CA PRO A 283 1.35 8.77 -18.19
C PRO A 283 1.86 9.12 -19.58
N GLY A 284 2.82 8.34 -20.09
CA GLY A 284 3.40 8.55 -21.42
C GLY A 284 4.36 9.74 -21.54
N LYS A 285 4.52 10.54 -20.47
CA LYS A 285 5.44 11.69 -20.48
C LYS A 285 6.69 11.43 -19.63
N PRO A 286 7.79 12.18 -19.83
CA PRO A 286 8.93 12.11 -18.93
C PRO A 286 8.56 12.61 -17.53
N ALA A 287 9.41 12.30 -16.55
CA ALA A 287 9.30 12.89 -15.21
C ALA A 287 9.40 14.40 -15.28
N LYS A 288 8.60 15.07 -14.46
CA LYS A 288 8.57 16.52 -14.37
C LYS A 288 9.88 17.03 -13.78
N LYS A 289 10.47 18.04 -14.45
CA LYS A 289 11.74 18.67 -14.06
C LYS A 289 11.55 20.12 -13.62
N GLU A 290 10.32 20.60 -13.60
CA GLU A 290 9.98 21.97 -13.18
C GLU A 290 10.45 22.19 -11.74
N LEU A 291 11.06 23.35 -11.53
CA LEU A 291 11.65 23.75 -10.26
C LEU A 291 10.64 23.69 -9.12
N ASP A 292 9.42 24.15 -9.36
CA ASP A 292 8.35 24.17 -8.36
C ASP A 292 7.93 22.74 -7.93
N VAL A 293 7.87 21.80 -8.87
CA VAL A 293 7.56 20.40 -8.57
C VAL A 293 8.67 19.77 -7.72
N LYS A 294 9.94 20.02 -8.09
CA LYS A 294 11.09 19.52 -7.34
C LYS A 294 11.12 20.13 -5.93
N LYS A 295 10.96 21.45 -5.82
CA LYS A 295 10.91 22.17 -4.55
C LYS A 295 9.80 21.62 -3.64
N GLN A 296 8.60 21.44 -4.19
CA GLN A 296 7.47 20.92 -3.44
C GLN A 296 7.72 19.47 -2.96
N LEU A 297 8.28 18.62 -3.83
CA LEU A 297 8.63 17.24 -3.46
C LEU A 297 9.64 17.20 -2.31
N LEU A 298 10.74 17.97 -2.42
CA LEU A 298 11.78 18.02 -1.40
C LEU A 298 11.25 18.61 -0.08
N THR A 299 10.38 19.62 -0.14
CA THR A 299 9.70 20.15 1.05
C THR A 299 8.87 19.09 1.73
N TRP A 300 8.05 18.36 0.98
CA TRP A 300 7.24 17.28 1.55
C TRP A 300 8.08 16.16 2.14
N ILE A 301 9.20 15.82 1.52
CA ILE A 301 10.14 14.83 2.07
C ILE A 301 10.74 15.35 3.38
N LYS A 302 11.26 16.59 3.40
CA LYS A 302 11.86 17.21 4.60
C LYS A 302 10.90 17.22 5.79
N ASP A 303 9.63 17.53 5.55
CA ASP A 303 8.62 17.68 6.60
C ASP A 303 8.03 16.36 7.09
N ASN A 304 8.06 15.30 6.27
CA ASN A 304 7.26 14.09 6.54
C ASN A 304 8.06 12.79 6.61
N VAL A 305 9.30 12.77 6.14
CA VAL A 305 10.14 11.56 6.10
C VAL A 305 11.18 11.62 7.22
N PRO A 306 11.60 10.49 7.80
CA PRO A 306 12.68 10.49 8.77
C PRO A 306 13.94 11.21 8.26
N PRO A 307 14.60 12.04 9.09
CA PRO A 307 15.78 12.80 8.69
C PRO A 307 16.89 11.91 8.10
N GLY A 308 17.55 12.40 7.06
CA GLY A 308 18.68 11.71 6.41
C GLY A 308 18.28 10.65 5.36
N ALA A 309 16.99 10.40 5.17
CA ALA A 309 16.52 9.44 4.16
C ALA A 309 16.80 9.89 2.72
N VAL A 310 16.60 11.19 2.45
CA VAL A 310 16.90 11.84 1.17
C VAL A 310 17.66 13.13 1.48
N ASP A 311 18.66 13.45 0.66
CA ASP A 311 19.33 14.74 0.77
C ASP A 311 18.39 15.87 0.30
N THR A 312 17.99 16.70 1.24
CA THR A 312 17.12 17.87 0.99
C THR A 312 17.87 19.18 1.02
N SER A 313 19.21 19.17 1.09
CA SER A 313 20.05 20.39 1.14
C SER A 313 19.90 21.26 -0.10
N GLU A 314 19.48 20.69 -1.21
CA GLU A 314 19.15 21.45 -2.42
C GLU A 314 18.03 22.47 -2.23
N LEU A 315 17.11 22.26 -1.24
CA LEU A 315 16.05 23.23 -0.96
C LEU A 315 16.58 24.63 -0.64
N ASP A 316 17.72 24.68 0.03
CA ASP A 316 18.33 25.95 0.43
C ASP A 316 18.94 26.72 -0.76
N LYS A 317 19.03 26.08 -1.95
CA LYS A 317 19.54 26.61 -3.21
C LYS A 317 18.44 26.92 -4.24
N LEU A 318 17.23 26.40 -3.99
CA LEU A 318 16.04 26.55 -4.83
C LEU A 318 15.13 27.68 -4.33
#